data_775f9ea52f3f8aa4ba2439ee851bef0c
#
_entry.id   775f9ea52f3f8aa4ba2439ee851bef0c
#
_cell.length_a   1.000
_cell.length_b   1.000
_cell.length_c   1.000
_cell.angle_alpha   90.00
_cell.angle_beta   90.00
_cell.angle_gamma   90.00
#
_symmetry.space_group_name_H-M   'P 1'
#
loop_
_entity.id
_entity.type
_entity.pdbx_description
1 polymer ?
#
loop_
_entity_poly.entity_id
_entity_poly.type
_entity_poly.pdbx_seq_one_letter_code
_entity_poly.pdbx_strand_id
1 'polypeptide(L)'
;MTTVHGSTIDIPTQDGVADAYLTHPDDGVPHPAVLFYMDAFGLRPHLTKMADRVAAAGYTVLVPNVMYRHGRAPVVELPEFINPAERPEIFQNLRPAMQSLTPEAAMRDAGSYLAWLSASPLTTDGPVGTTGYCMGAGLALRTAGTYPDRVAAIAGFHGAYLASEAPDSPHLLADRITAEVYFGHADQDSAMPPEQIDRLEDALTAAGVVHRTEVYDGAHHGFTQADTAAYDAGAADRHWKALLDLLGRAL
;
A
#
# COMPACT_ATOMS: atom_id res chain seq x y z
N MET A 1 -20.63 12.10 -8.22
CA MET A 1 -19.52 11.56 -7.42
C MET A 1 -20.07 11.26 -6.05
N THR A 2 -19.78 10.08 -5.53
CA THR A 2 -20.17 9.70 -4.17
C THR A 2 -19.48 10.62 -3.17
N THR A 3 -20.23 11.22 -2.24
CA THR A 3 -19.64 11.97 -1.12
C THR A 3 -18.93 10.99 -0.20
N VAL A 4 -17.76 11.34 0.27
CA VAL A 4 -17.00 10.51 1.22
C VAL A 4 -16.81 11.24 2.53
N HIS A 5 -16.76 10.48 3.62
CA HIS A 5 -16.42 10.97 4.95
C HIS A 5 -15.04 10.47 5.34
N GLY A 6 -14.12 11.40 5.63
CA GLY A 6 -12.75 11.11 6.04
C GLY A 6 -12.44 11.62 7.45
N SER A 7 -11.74 10.82 8.25
CA SER A 7 -11.35 11.18 9.62
C SER A 7 -10.04 10.52 10.03
N THR A 8 -9.33 11.14 10.97
CA THR A 8 -8.20 10.50 11.65
C THR A 8 -8.71 9.71 12.85
N ILE A 9 -8.26 8.47 12.94
CA ILE A 9 -8.61 7.54 14.04
C ILE A 9 -7.35 6.99 14.68
N ASP A 10 -7.50 6.40 15.84
CA ASP A 10 -6.45 5.72 16.59
C ASP A 10 -6.74 4.22 16.65
N ILE A 11 -5.74 3.40 16.29
CA ILE A 11 -5.84 1.93 16.30
C ILE A 11 -4.87 1.39 17.33
N PRO A 12 -5.37 0.70 18.38
CA PRO A 12 -4.51 -0.01 19.32
C PRO A 12 -3.73 -1.13 18.61
N THR A 13 -2.43 -1.16 18.86
CA THR A 13 -1.52 -2.21 18.38
C THR A 13 -0.78 -2.82 19.56
N GLN A 14 0.01 -3.88 19.33
CA GLN A 14 0.83 -4.48 20.40
C GLN A 14 1.89 -3.52 20.95
N ASP A 15 2.42 -2.63 20.11
CA ASP A 15 3.55 -1.78 20.45
C ASP A 15 3.14 -0.31 20.69
N GLY A 16 1.83 -0.02 20.77
CA GLY A 16 1.32 1.31 21.03
C GLY A 16 0.01 1.62 20.32
N VAL A 17 -0.15 2.86 19.89
CA VAL A 17 -1.35 3.33 19.17
C VAL A 17 -0.91 3.92 17.85
N ALA A 18 -1.38 3.32 16.75
CA ALA A 18 -1.16 3.82 15.39
C ALA A 18 -2.29 4.79 15.03
N ASP A 19 -1.96 6.02 14.67
CA ASP A 19 -2.90 6.89 14.00
C ASP A 19 -3.10 6.42 12.56
N ALA A 20 -4.31 6.59 12.04
CA ALA A 20 -4.67 6.20 10.69
C ALA A 20 -5.67 7.18 10.09
N TYR A 21 -5.68 7.31 8.78
CA TYR A 21 -6.77 7.96 8.06
C TYR A 21 -7.80 6.91 7.65
N LEU A 22 -9.04 7.12 8.01
CA LEU A 22 -10.20 6.32 7.64
C LEU A 22 -11.09 7.14 6.72
N THR A 23 -11.49 6.59 5.58
CA THR A 23 -12.46 7.22 4.69
C THR A 23 -13.41 6.19 4.09
N HIS A 24 -14.66 6.57 3.87
CA HIS A 24 -15.72 5.69 3.36
C HIS A 24 -16.80 6.51 2.66
N PRO A 25 -17.66 5.91 1.80
CA PRO A 25 -18.86 6.57 1.30
C PRO A 25 -19.75 7.08 2.44
N ASP A 26 -20.28 8.29 2.28
CA ASP A 26 -21.16 8.92 3.28
C ASP A 26 -22.64 8.62 2.94
N ASP A 27 -22.98 7.34 2.92
CA ASP A 27 -24.32 6.83 2.55
C ASP A 27 -24.96 5.97 3.65
N GLY A 28 -24.26 5.76 4.77
CA GLY A 28 -24.76 5.07 5.95
C GLY A 28 -24.83 3.55 5.85
N VAL A 29 -24.19 2.93 4.84
CA VAL A 29 -24.12 1.48 4.71
C VAL A 29 -22.66 0.99 4.76
N PRO A 30 -22.42 -0.27 5.19
CA PRO A 30 -21.08 -0.84 5.18
C PRO A 30 -20.61 -1.15 3.75
N HIS A 31 -19.30 -1.00 3.52
CA HIS A 31 -18.64 -1.24 2.23
C HIS A 31 -17.48 -2.25 2.35
N PRO A 32 -17.06 -2.91 1.25
CA PRO A 32 -15.85 -3.73 1.26
C PRO A 32 -14.63 -2.93 1.69
N ALA A 33 -13.77 -3.56 2.49
CA ALA A 33 -12.63 -2.88 3.10
C ALA A 33 -11.37 -2.92 2.22
N VAL A 34 -10.61 -1.82 2.22
CA VAL A 34 -9.29 -1.72 1.61
C VAL A 34 -8.29 -1.23 2.64
N LEU A 35 -7.23 -2.01 2.87
CA LEU A 35 -6.07 -1.60 3.64
C LEU A 35 -5.05 -0.97 2.69
N PHE A 36 -4.84 0.33 2.83
CA PHE A 36 -4.01 1.14 1.94
C PHE A 36 -2.68 1.45 2.62
N TYR A 37 -1.58 0.91 2.12
CA TYR A 37 -0.24 1.14 2.64
C TYR A 37 0.45 2.33 1.96
N MET A 38 0.91 3.25 2.78
CA MET A 38 1.62 4.46 2.38
C MET A 38 3.01 4.14 1.78
N ASP A 39 3.56 5.12 1.05
CA ASP A 39 4.97 5.12 0.66
C ASP A 39 5.90 5.56 1.81
N ALA A 40 7.21 5.64 1.52
CA ALA A 40 8.22 6.02 2.51
C ALA A 40 8.08 7.44 3.06
N PHE A 41 7.39 8.33 2.35
CA PHE A 41 7.14 9.70 2.82
C PHE A 41 6.08 9.77 3.93
N GLY A 42 5.34 8.70 4.14
CA GLY A 42 4.36 8.62 5.22
C GLY A 42 2.98 9.17 4.89
N LEU A 43 2.09 9.04 5.87
CA LEU A 43 0.72 9.54 5.76
C LEU A 43 0.72 11.06 5.67
N ARG A 44 0.15 11.58 4.58
CA ARG A 44 0.14 13.01 4.22
C ARG A 44 -1.08 13.36 3.36
N PRO A 45 -1.39 14.67 3.14
CA PRO A 45 -2.60 15.09 2.42
C PRO A 45 -2.78 14.51 1.02
N HIS A 46 -1.69 14.19 0.30
CA HIS A 46 -1.80 13.55 -1.01
C HIS A 46 -2.35 12.12 -0.88
N LEU A 47 -1.85 11.33 0.06
CA LEU A 47 -2.33 9.97 0.27
C LEU A 47 -3.77 9.92 0.78
N THR A 48 -4.21 10.90 1.60
CA THR A 48 -5.61 10.97 2.02
C THR A 48 -6.53 11.22 0.82
N LYS A 49 -6.13 12.08 -0.12
CA LYS A 49 -6.88 12.29 -1.38
C LYS A 49 -6.92 11.04 -2.27
N MET A 50 -5.84 10.27 -2.30
CA MET A 50 -5.83 8.98 -3.01
C MET A 50 -6.79 7.98 -2.37
N ALA A 51 -6.80 7.89 -1.04
CA ALA A 51 -7.74 7.05 -0.30
C ALA A 51 -9.19 7.47 -0.52
N ASP A 52 -9.47 8.78 -0.51
CA ASP A 52 -10.80 9.33 -0.80
C ASP A 52 -11.30 8.95 -2.21
N ARG A 53 -10.39 8.88 -3.19
CA ARG A 53 -10.74 8.42 -4.54
C ARG A 53 -11.15 6.94 -4.55
N VAL A 54 -10.47 6.09 -3.78
CA VAL A 54 -10.86 4.68 -3.61
C VAL A 54 -12.18 4.59 -2.87
N ALA A 55 -12.38 5.38 -1.81
CA ALA A 55 -13.64 5.42 -1.07
C ALA A 55 -14.82 5.88 -1.95
N ALA A 56 -14.62 6.88 -2.79
CA ALA A 56 -15.64 7.35 -3.74
C ALA A 56 -16.05 6.29 -4.77
N ALA A 57 -15.24 5.25 -4.96
CA ALA A 57 -15.54 4.08 -5.79
C ALA A 57 -16.32 2.98 -5.03
N GLY A 58 -16.67 3.18 -3.75
CA GLY A 58 -17.52 2.28 -2.98
C GLY A 58 -16.79 1.40 -1.97
N TYR A 59 -15.66 1.85 -1.41
CA TYR A 59 -14.87 1.09 -0.44
C TYR A 59 -14.70 1.84 0.88
N THR A 60 -14.59 1.11 1.98
CA THR A 60 -14.08 1.65 3.25
C THR A 60 -12.57 1.48 3.26
N VAL A 61 -11.84 2.60 3.34
CA VAL A 61 -10.38 2.63 3.18
C VAL A 61 -9.70 3.02 4.47
N LEU A 62 -8.76 2.20 4.93
CA LEU A 62 -7.90 2.47 6.07
C LEU A 62 -6.47 2.70 5.62
N VAL A 63 -5.90 3.86 5.94
CA VAL A 63 -4.50 4.23 5.67
C VAL A 63 -3.76 4.38 7.00
N PRO A 64 -3.12 3.33 7.53
CA PRO A 64 -2.40 3.44 8.80
C PRO A 64 -1.08 4.20 8.63
N ASN A 65 -0.71 4.97 9.64
CA ASN A 65 0.66 5.42 9.83
C ASN A 65 1.50 4.23 10.31
N VAL A 66 2.14 3.51 9.38
CA VAL A 66 2.95 2.33 9.73
C VAL A 66 4.24 2.69 10.48
N MET A 67 4.58 3.98 10.54
CA MET A 67 5.74 4.49 11.27
C MET A 67 5.37 5.09 12.65
N TYR A 68 4.20 4.81 13.18
CA TYR A 68 3.65 5.38 14.43
C TYR A 68 4.58 5.26 15.64
N ARG A 69 5.51 4.29 15.65
CA ARG A 69 6.52 4.14 16.71
C ARG A 69 7.49 5.32 16.79
N HIS A 70 7.59 6.11 15.71
CA HIS A 70 8.38 7.34 15.65
C HIS A 70 7.55 8.61 15.86
N GLY A 71 6.24 8.48 15.97
CA GLY A 71 5.33 9.59 16.20
C GLY A 71 4.09 9.54 15.31
N ARG A 72 3.16 10.43 15.59
CA ARG A 72 1.96 10.63 14.76
C ARG A 72 2.35 11.25 13.41
N ALA A 73 1.52 11.02 12.41
CA ALA A 73 1.70 11.65 11.10
C ALA A 73 1.47 13.17 11.15
N PRO A 74 2.29 13.95 10.44
CA PRO A 74 3.46 13.54 9.66
C PRO A 74 4.66 13.22 10.56
N VAL A 75 5.31 12.06 10.34
CA VAL A 75 6.48 11.63 11.14
C VAL A 75 7.70 12.51 10.89
N VAL A 76 7.78 13.09 9.69
CA VAL A 76 8.79 14.08 9.27
C VAL A 76 8.05 15.19 8.53
N GLU A 77 8.42 16.44 8.80
CA GLU A 77 7.90 17.56 8.02
C GLU A 77 8.36 17.48 6.55
N LEU A 78 7.42 17.60 5.64
CA LEU A 78 7.63 17.52 4.20
C LEU A 78 7.22 18.84 3.53
N PRO A 79 7.90 19.25 2.46
CA PRO A 79 7.42 20.35 1.63
C PRO A 79 6.12 19.96 0.90
N GLU A 80 5.35 20.93 0.43
CA GLU A 80 4.15 20.66 -0.40
C GLU A 80 4.48 19.85 -1.67
N PHE A 81 5.67 20.06 -2.24
CA PHE A 81 6.18 19.33 -3.39
C PHE A 81 7.52 18.68 -3.05
N ILE A 82 7.59 17.37 -3.20
CA ILE A 82 8.75 16.57 -2.80
C ILE A 82 9.63 16.32 -4.02
N ASN A 83 10.85 16.85 -3.98
CA ASN A 83 11.91 16.52 -4.94
C ASN A 83 13.13 15.97 -4.20
N PRO A 84 13.29 14.63 -4.11
CA PRO A 84 14.41 14.03 -3.37
C PRO A 84 15.78 14.38 -3.92
N ALA A 85 15.88 14.71 -5.21
CA ALA A 85 17.14 15.15 -5.84
C ALA A 85 17.61 16.51 -5.32
N GLU A 86 16.67 17.39 -4.97
CA GLU A 86 16.96 18.72 -4.41
C GLU A 86 17.04 18.70 -2.87
N ARG A 87 16.41 17.70 -2.22
CA ARG A 87 16.31 17.59 -0.77
C ARG A 87 16.64 16.17 -0.28
N PRO A 88 17.88 15.71 -0.43
CA PRO A 88 18.29 14.37 -0.01
C PRO A 88 18.16 14.13 1.49
N GLU A 89 18.13 15.20 2.31
CA GLU A 89 17.91 15.13 3.74
C GLU A 89 16.55 14.54 4.14
N ILE A 90 15.54 14.59 3.29
CA ILE A 90 14.22 14.00 3.55
C ILE A 90 14.37 12.50 3.82
N PHE A 91 15.08 11.76 2.95
CA PHE A 91 15.30 10.33 3.16
C PHE A 91 16.20 10.03 4.35
N GLN A 92 17.17 10.91 4.64
CA GLN A 92 18.02 10.76 5.83
C GLN A 92 17.18 10.85 7.12
N ASN A 93 16.23 11.77 7.17
CA ASN A 93 15.33 11.96 8.30
C ASN A 93 14.29 10.83 8.44
N LEU A 94 13.84 10.24 7.34
CA LEU A 94 12.88 9.11 7.34
C LEU A 94 13.55 7.76 7.63
N ARG A 95 14.86 7.62 7.39
CA ARG A 95 15.57 6.35 7.54
C ARG A 95 15.38 5.66 8.90
N PRO A 96 15.47 6.35 10.06
CA PRO A 96 15.24 5.70 11.36
C PRO A 96 13.84 5.09 11.48
N ALA A 97 12.80 5.79 10.99
CA ALA A 97 11.43 5.32 11.01
C ALA A 97 11.26 4.09 10.08
N MET A 98 11.80 4.14 8.88
CA MET A 98 11.78 3.01 7.94
C MET A 98 12.52 1.78 8.49
N GLN A 99 13.69 1.97 9.12
CA GLN A 99 14.48 0.87 9.68
C GLN A 99 13.82 0.20 10.90
N SER A 100 12.95 0.90 11.63
CA SER A 100 12.20 0.31 12.75
C SER A 100 11.03 -0.55 12.31
N LEU A 101 10.62 -0.45 11.04
CA LEU A 101 9.54 -1.23 10.47
C LEU A 101 10.06 -2.59 9.98
N THR A 102 10.40 -3.47 10.93
CA THR A 102 10.79 -4.84 10.59
C THR A 102 9.61 -5.64 10.05
N PRO A 103 9.84 -6.69 9.24
CA PRO A 103 8.75 -7.54 8.74
C PRO A 103 7.84 -8.08 9.84
N GLU A 104 8.41 -8.51 10.97
CA GLU A 104 7.65 -9.05 12.10
C GLU A 104 6.78 -7.98 12.77
N ALA A 105 7.34 -6.78 13.00
CA ALA A 105 6.58 -5.67 13.58
C ALA A 105 5.46 -5.23 12.64
N ALA A 106 5.75 -5.09 11.34
CA ALA A 106 4.78 -4.69 10.34
C ALA A 106 3.62 -5.71 10.24
N MET A 107 3.90 -7.01 10.30
CA MET A 107 2.86 -8.04 10.22
C MET A 107 2.04 -8.16 11.50
N ARG A 108 2.62 -7.93 12.69
CA ARG A 108 1.83 -7.79 13.92
C ARG A 108 0.84 -6.62 13.81
N ASP A 109 1.31 -5.48 13.31
CA ASP A 109 0.45 -4.30 13.10
C ASP A 109 -0.63 -4.57 12.04
N ALA A 110 -0.28 -5.22 10.93
CA ALA A 110 -1.24 -5.63 9.91
C ALA A 110 -2.38 -6.49 10.51
N GLY A 111 -2.06 -7.40 11.43
CA GLY A 111 -3.06 -8.15 12.19
C GLY A 111 -4.01 -7.24 12.98
N SER A 112 -3.49 -6.18 13.63
CA SER A 112 -4.30 -5.20 14.35
C SER A 112 -5.20 -4.38 13.41
N TYR A 113 -4.68 -3.96 12.25
CA TYR A 113 -5.45 -3.23 11.23
C TYR A 113 -6.58 -4.09 10.65
N LEU A 114 -6.28 -5.34 10.32
CA LEU A 114 -7.27 -6.30 9.82
C LEU A 114 -8.36 -6.60 10.87
N ALA A 115 -7.97 -6.75 12.14
CA ALA A 115 -8.91 -6.95 13.24
C ALA A 115 -9.83 -5.73 13.43
N TRP A 116 -9.24 -4.51 13.35
CA TRP A 116 -10.01 -3.27 13.44
C TRP A 116 -11.03 -3.16 12.30
N LEU A 117 -10.62 -3.42 11.05
CA LEU A 117 -11.52 -3.41 9.90
C LEU A 117 -12.66 -4.41 10.07
N SER A 118 -12.38 -5.64 10.50
CA SER A 118 -13.44 -6.65 10.74
C SER A 118 -14.42 -6.30 11.84
N ALA A 119 -14.01 -5.50 12.81
CA ALA A 119 -14.89 -5.06 13.92
C ALA A 119 -15.63 -3.77 13.59
N SER A 120 -15.29 -3.09 12.50
CA SER A 120 -15.87 -1.81 12.12
C SER A 120 -17.29 -1.97 11.54
N PRO A 121 -18.27 -1.21 12.01
CA PRO A 121 -19.60 -1.21 11.40
C PRO A 121 -19.63 -0.58 10.00
N LEU A 122 -18.54 0.01 9.55
CA LEU A 122 -18.39 0.63 8.23
C LEU A 122 -17.94 -0.36 7.15
N THR A 123 -17.62 -1.60 7.53
CA THR A 123 -17.12 -2.62 6.60
C THR A 123 -18.09 -3.78 6.48
N THR A 124 -18.19 -4.34 5.28
CA THR A 124 -18.88 -5.62 5.05
C THR A 124 -18.05 -6.77 5.62
N ASP A 125 -18.71 -7.90 5.91
CA ASP A 125 -18.03 -9.14 6.25
C ASP A 125 -17.24 -9.67 5.03
N GLY A 126 -16.07 -10.24 5.29
CA GLY A 126 -15.25 -10.87 4.24
C GLY A 126 -13.79 -10.46 4.28
N PRO A 127 -13.00 -10.95 3.31
CA PRO A 127 -11.62 -10.55 3.15
C PRO A 127 -11.51 -9.12 2.61
N VAL A 128 -10.36 -8.48 2.83
CA VAL A 128 -10.08 -7.12 2.39
C VAL A 128 -9.26 -7.08 1.10
N GLY A 129 -9.32 -5.97 0.37
CA GLY A 129 -8.29 -5.61 -0.58
C GLY A 129 -7.10 -4.96 0.11
N THR A 130 -5.90 -5.17 -0.42
CA THR A 130 -4.73 -4.38 -0.01
C THR A 130 -4.18 -3.62 -1.21
N THR A 131 -3.80 -2.36 -1.01
CA THR A 131 -3.02 -1.62 -2.00
C THR A 131 -1.82 -0.97 -1.32
N GLY A 132 -0.73 -0.82 -2.06
CA GLY A 132 0.48 -0.23 -1.50
C GLY A 132 1.40 0.40 -2.54
N TYR A 133 2.14 1.39 -2.10
CA TYR A 133 2.99 2.25 -2.92
C TYR A 133 4.42 2.22 -2.40
N CYS A 134 5.42 2.07 -3.28
CA CYS A 134 6.83 1.99 -2.88
C CYS A 134 7.05 0.85 -1.86
N MET A 135 7.52 1.16 -0.65
CA MET A 135 7.63 0.18 0.44
C MET A 135 6.29 -0.44 0.82
N GLY A 136 5.19 0.30 0.66
CA GLY A 136 3.84 -0.17 0.95
C GLY A 136 3.39 -1.33 0.07
N ALA A 137 3.90 -1.46 -1.15
CA ALA A 137 3.65 -2.61 -2.01
C ALA A 137 4.20 -3.91 -1.39
N GLY A 138 5.38 -3.84 -0.77
CA GLY A 138 5.96 -4.95 -0.01
C GLY A 138 5.14 -5.29 1.24
N LEU A 139 4.60 -4.28 1.94
CA LEU A 139 3.70 -4.50 3.08
C LEU A 139 2.39 -5.18 2.67
N ALA A 140 1.81 -4.77 1.53
CA ALA A 140 0.60 -5.39 0.99
C ALA A 140 0.83 -6.87 0.65
N LEU A 141 1.94 -7.19 -0.03
CA LEU A 141 2.32 -8.57 -0.36
C LEU A 141 2.55 -9.42 0.89
N ARG A 142 3.30 -8.89 1.87
CA ARG A 142 3.54 -9.58 3.16
C ARG A 142 2.26 -9.79 3.95
N THR A 143 1.33 -8.83 3.93
CA THR A 143 0.04 -8.96 4.63
C THR A 143 -0.75 -10.13 4.07
N ALA A 144 -0.84 -10.26 2.75
CA ALA A 144 -1.55 -11.37 2.12
C ALA A 144 -0.87 -12.72 2.37
N GLY A 145 0.46 -12.80 2.31
CA GLY A 145 1.17 -14.05 2.61
C GLY A 145 1.15 -14.43 4.10
N THR A 146 0.92 -13.47 5.00
CA THR A 146 0.82 -13.74 6.46
C THR A 146 -0.61 -14.04 6.88
N TYR A 147 -1.60 -13.43 6.23
CA TYR A 147 -3.03 -13.54 6.53
C TYR A 147 -3.82 -13.92 5.25
N PRO A 148 -3.56 -15.10 4.64
CA PRO A 148 -4.13 -15.45 3.33
C PRO A 148 -5.66 -15.47 3.32
N ASP A 149 -6.29 -15.92 4.42
CA ASP A 149 -7.75 -15.96 4.53
C ASP A 149 -8.41 -14.58 4.72
N ARG A 150 -7.60 -13.53 4.89
CA ARG A 150 -8.07 -12.18 5.19
C ARG A 150 -7.91 -11.23 4.02
N VAL A 151 -7.19 -11.60 2.96
CA VAL A 151 -6.88 -10.73 1.82
C VAL A 151 -7.33 -11.42 0.52
N ALA A 152 -8.20 -10.75 -0.23
CA ALA A 152 -8.70 -11.24 -1.53
C ALA A 152 -7.99 -10.59 -2.73
N ALA A 153 -7.42 -9.39 -2.55
CA ALA A 153 -6.77 -8.64 -3.62
C ALA A 153 -5.50 -7.93 -3.13
N ILE A 154 -4.47 -7.91 -3.96
CA ILE A 154 -3.25 -7.16 -3.76
C ILE A 154 -2.98 -6.28 -4.98
N ALA A 155 -2.91 -4.96 -4.80
CA ALA A 155 -2.42 -4.05 -5.82
C ALA A 155 -1.17 -3.32 -5.33
N GLY A 156 -0.04 -3.50 -5.98
CA GLY A 156 1.20 -2.81 -5.65
C GLY A 156 1.71 -1.95 -6.81
N PHE A 157 2.15 -0.73 -6.51
CA PHE A 157 2.64 0.19 -7.54
C PHE A 157 4.02 0.72 -7.19
N HIS A 158 4.90 0.78 -8.21
CA HIS A 158 6.32 1.15 -8.07
C HIS A 158 6.94 0.57 -6.79
N GLY A 159 6.70 -0.73 -6.56
CA GLY A 159 7.16 -1.42 -5.35
C GLY A 159 8.68 -1.48 -5.26
N ALA A 160 9.21 -1.43 -4.04
CA ALA A 160 10.63 -1.51 -3.80
C ALA A 160 11.01 -2.86 -3.18
N TYR A 161 12.07 -3.49 -3.70
CA TYR A 161 12.68 -4.70 -3.14
C TYR A 161 11.70 -5.87 -2.91
N LEU A 162 10.72 -6.03 -3.82
CA LEU A 162 9.68 -7.08 -3.68
C LEU A 162 10.25 -8.48 -3.82
N ALA A 163 11.34 -8.65 -4.59
CA ALA A 163 11.99 -9.94 -4.83
C ALA A 163 13.53 -9.83 -4.79
N SER A 164 14.04 -9.27 -3.69
CA SER A 164 15.48 -9.18 -3.43
C SER A 164 16.06 -10.54 -3.01
N GLU A 165 17.38 -10.60 -2.83
CA GLU A 165 18.10 -11.79 -2.32
C GLU A 165 18.05 -11.91 -0.78
N ALA A 166 17.39 -10.98 -0.10
CA ALA A 166 17.26 -11.02 1.35
C ALA A 166 16.46 -12.28 1.78
N PRO A 167 16.85 -12.93 2.90
CA PRO A 167 16.19 -14.15 3.36
C PRO A 167 14.74 -13.95 3.81
N ASP A 168 14.33 -12.70 4.00
CA ASP A 168 12.99 -12.27 4.37
C ASP A 168 12.28 -11.50 3.24
N SER A 169 12.74 -11.64 1.99
CA SER A 169 12.16 -10.92 0.84
C SER A 169 10.68 -11.25 0.63
N PRO A 170 9.81 -10.27 0.31
CA PRO A 170 8.35 -10.47 0.21
C PRO A 170 7.92 -11.60 -0.71
N HIS A 171 8.56 -11.80 -1.86
CA HIS A 171 8.22 -12.85 -2.84
C HIS A 171 8.31 -14.28 -2.28
N LEU A 172 9.09 -14.49 -1.20
CA LEU A 172 9.20 -15.79 -0.54
C LEU A 172 7.91 -16.25 0.16
N LEU A 173 6.90 -15.38 0.22
CA LEU A 173 5.57 -15.69 0.74
C LEU A 173 4.57 -16.08 -0.37
N ALA A 174 5.00 -16.15 -1.63
CA ALA A 174 4.12 -16.39 -2.77
C ALA A 174 3.27 -17.67 -2.62
N ASP A 175 3.85 -18.76 -2.09
CA ASP A 175 3.18 -20.05 -1.86
C ASP A 175 2.02 -20.01 -0.84
N ARG A 176 1.89 -18.90 -0.11
CA ARG A 176 0.85 -18.67 0.89
C ARG A 176 -0.26 -17.76 0.39
N ILE A 177 -0.08 -17.11 -0.77
CA ILE A 177 -1.01 -16.11 -1.28
C ILE A 177 -2.17 -16.79 -2.00
N THR A 178 -3.39 -16.48 -1.57
CA THR A 178 -4.64 -16.91 -2.20
C THR A 178 -5.35 -15.77 -2.94
N ALA A 179 -4.89 -14.54 -2.72
CA ALA A 179 -5.43 -13.32 -3.30
C ALA A 179 -5.12 -13.20 -4.80
N GLU A 180 -5.97 -12.49 -5.56
CA GLU A 180 -5.63 -12.00 -6.90
C GLU A 180 -4.62 -10.85 -6.79
N VAL A 181 -3.56 -10.86 -7.61
CA VAL A 181 -2.42 -9.95 -7.48
C VAL A 181 -2.26 -9.10 -8.73
N TYR A 182 -2.02 -7.80 -8.55
CA TYR A 182 -1.58 -6.88 -9.59
C TYR A 182 -0.35 -6.09 -9.14
N PHE A 183 0.70 -6.07 -9.96
CA PHE A 183 1.84 -5.17 -9.75
C PHE A 183 2.08 -4.30 -10.98
N GLY A 184 2.13 -2.97 -10.77
CA GLY A 184 2.57 -1.96 -11.73
C GLY A 184 3.98 -1.48 -11.40
N HIS A 185 4.99 -1.98 -12.12
CA HIS A 185 6.39 -1.62 -11.92
C HIS A 185 6.74 -0.36 -12.67
N ALA A 186 7.62 0.47 -12.10
CA ALA A 186 8.23 1.57 -12.82
C ALA A 186 9.33 1.03 -13.73
N ASP A 187 9.48 1.59 -14.92
CA ASP A 187 10.52 1.23 -15.88
C ASP A 187 11.90 1.74 -15.41
N GLN A 188 11.95 2.96 -14.91
CA GLN A 188 13.18 3.60 -14.42
C GLN A 188 13.28 3.47 -12.90
N ASP A 189 13.52 2.24 -12.40
CA ASP A 189 13.48 1.95 -10.95
C ASP A 189 14.65 1.06 -10.48
N SER A 190 15.63 1.66 -9.84
CA SER A 190 16.75 0.91 -9.25
C SER A 190 16.37 0.08 -8.01
N ALA A 191 15.21 0.37 -7.38
CA ALA A 191 14.71 -0.39 -6.24
C ALA A 191 13.96 -1.67 -6.64
N MET A 192 13.60 -1.79 -7.94
CA MET A 192 12.93 -2.96 -8.52
C MET A 192 13.44 -3.20 -9.95
N PRO A 193 14.73 -3.54 -10.11
CA PRO A 193 15.31 -3.79 -11.42
C PRO A 193 14.70 -5.03 -12.12
N PRO A 194 14.87 -5.19 -13.43
CA PRO A 194 14.23 -6.28 -14.21
C PRO A 194 14.41 -7.67 -13.59
N GLU A 195 15.58 -7.98 -13.04
CA GLU A 195 15.85 -9.28 -12.42
C GLU A 195 14.99 -9.55 -11.17
N GLN A 196 14.57 -8.50 -10.46
CA GLN A 196 13.62 -8.65 -9.36
C GLN A 196 12.18 -8.78 -9.86
N ILE A 197 11.83 -8.10 -10.97
CA ILE A 197 10.52 -8.24 -11.61
C ILE A 197 10.34 -9.68 -12.09
N ASP A 198 11.32 -10.22 -12.83
CA ASP A 198 11.32 -11.60 -13.31
C ASP A 198 11.21 -12.60 -12.14
N ARG A 199 11.99 -12.40 -11.08
CA ARG A 199 11.97 -13.28 -9.90
C ARG A 199 10.63 -13.25 -9.18
N LEU A 200 9.96 -12.11 -9.10
CA LEU A 200 8.62 -11.99 -8.52
C LEU A 200 7.60 -12.73 -9.37
N GLU A 201 7.63 -12.53 -10.69
CA GLU A 201 6.76 -13.20 -11.67
C GLU A 201 6.93 -14.73 -11.59
N ASP A 202 8.17 -15.22 -11.57
CA ASP A 202 8.48 -16.65 -11.45
C ASP A 202 7.94 -17.23 -10.14
N ALA A 203 8.08 -16.50 -9.01
CA ALA A 203 7.59 -16.97 -7.72
C ALA A 203 6.06 -17.05 -7.68
N LEU A 204 5.35 -16.03 -8.20
CA LEU A 204 3.89 -16.01 -8.26
C LEU A 204 3.36 -17.10 -9.22
N THR A 205 4.00 -17.29 -10.37
CA THR A 205 3.68 -18.33 -11.35
C THR A 205 3.87 -19.72 -10.74
N ALA A 206 5.03 -19.98 -10.11
CA ALA A 206 5.33 -21.27 -9.50
C ALA A 206 4.36 -21.62 -8.36
N ALA A 207 3.88 -20.62 -7.63
CA ALA A 207 2.88 -20.76 -6.57
C ALA A 207 1.43 -20.92 -7.11
N GLY A 208 1.20 -20.73 -8.41
CA GLY A 208 -0.14 -20.80 -9.01
C GLY A 208 -1.05 -19.63 -8.63
N VAL A 209 -0.48 -18.51 -8.21
CA VAL A 209 -1.23 -17.30 -7.85
C VAL A 209 -1.85 -16.68 -9.11
N VAL A 210 -3.12 -16.29 -9.04
CA VAL A 210 -3.75 -15.48 -10.10
C VAL A 210 -3.14 -14.09 -10.06
N HIS A 211 -2.33 -13.74 -11.05
CA HIS A 211 -1.60 -12.47 -11.03
C HIS A 211 -1.44 -11.83 -12.41
N ARG A 212 -1.16 -10.55 -12.39
CA ARG A 212 -0.72 -9.75 -13.53
C ARG A 212 0.34 -8.76 -13.06
N THR A 213 1.48 -8.75 -13.72
CA THR A 213 2.51 -7.74 -13.54
C THR A 213 2.72 -6.95 -14.82
N GLU A 214 3.00 -5.67 -14.71
CA GLU A 214 3.19 -4.79 -15.87
C GLU A 214 4.29 -3.78 -15.58
N VAL A 215 5.17 -3.56 -16.56
CA VAL A 215 6.09 -2.42 -16.56
C VAL A 215 5.40 -1.22 -17.21
N TYR A 216 5.53 -0.06 -16.59
CA TYR A 216 5.00 1.20 -17.05
C TYR A 216 6.11 1.98 -17.74
N ASP A 217 6.14 1.90 -19.08
CA ASP A 217 7.20 2.48 -19.93
C ASP A 217 7.48 3.93 -19.58
N GLY A 218 8.75 4.26 -19.37
CA GLY A 218 9.22 5.61 -19.06
C GLY A 218 8.88 6.11 -17.66
N ALA A 219 8.07 5.40 -16.88
CA ALA A 219 7.69 5.82 -15.54
C ALA A 219 8.84 5.63 -14.54
N HIS A 220 9.04 6.61 -13.66
CA HIS A 220 9.99 6.55 -12.56
C HIS A 220 9.36 6.02 -11.27
N HIS A 221 10.22 5.58 -10.34
CA HIS A 221 9.77 5.21 -9.00
C HIS A 221 8.98 6.35 -8.35
N GLY A 222 7.73 6.12 -7.93
CA GLY A 222 6.85 7.15 -7.38
C GLY A 222 5.88 7.78 -8.38
N PHE A 223 5.73 7.24 -9.58
CA PHE A 223 4.91 7.81 -10.67
C PHE A 223 3.43 8.08 -10.30
N THR A 224 2.90 7.47 -9.25
CA THR A 224 1.52 7.71 -8.80
C THR A 224 1.36 8.93 -7.90
N GLN A 225 2.47 9.51 -7.40
CA GLN A 225 2.49 10.51 -6.33
C GLN A 225 2.53 11.93 -6.90
N ALA A 226 1.35 12.57 -7.06
CA ALA A 226 1.23 13.89 -7.69
C ALA A 226 1.87 15.05 -6.91
N ASP A 227 2.27 14.80 -5.67
CA ASP A 227 3.03 15.73 -4.84
C ASP A 227 4.55 15.52 -4.92
N THR A 228 5.03 14.74 -5.90
CA THR A 228 6.46 14.46 -6.10
C THR A 228 6.93 14.74 -7.52
N ALA A 229 8.24 14.95 -7.69
CA ALA A 229 8.87 15.16 -8.99
C ALA A 229 8.84 13.90 -9.91
N ALA A 230 8.51 12.74 -9.37
CA ALA A 230 8.42 11.49 -10.12
C ALA A 230 7.05 11.26 -10.78
N TYR A 231 6.08 12.14 -10.54
CA TYR A 231 4.71 11.96 -11.02
C TYR A 231 4.63 11.87 -12.54
N ASP A 232 3.93 10.87 -13.02
CA ASP A 232 3.54 10.71 -14.42
C ASP A 232 2.01 10.53 -14.52
N ALA A 233 1.36 11.48 -15.20
CA ALA A 233 -0.10 11.49 -15.28
C ALA A 233 -0.66 10.29 -16.06
N GLY A 234 0.00 9.85 -17.14
CA GLY A 234 -0.43 8.71 -17.95
C GLY A 234 -0.29 7.40 -17.19
N ALA A 235 0.84 7.20 -16.52
CA ALA A 235 1.07 6.05 -15.64
C ALA A 235 0.10 6.05 -14.44
N ALA A 236 -0.17 7.22 -13.85
CA ALA A 236 -1.13 7.36 -12.77
C ALA A 236 -2.57 7.03 -13.20
N ASP A 237 -3.00 7.43 -14.40
CA ASP A 237 -4.32 7.07 -14.91
C ASP A 237 -4.45 5.56 -15.16
N ARG A 238 -3.41 4.93 -15.71
CA ARG A 238 -3.35 3.47 -15.89
C ARG A 238 -3.40 2.73 -14.54
N HIS A 239 -2.66 3.22 -13.54
CA HIS A 239 -2.69 2.72 -12.17
C HIS A 239 -4.11 2.73 -11.58
N TRP A 240 -4.82 3.87 -11.67
CA TRP A 240 -6.18 3.99 -11.14
C TRP A 240 -7.13 2.97 -11.75
N LYS A 241 -7.03 2.78 -13.07
CA LYS A 241 -7.85 1.79 -13.76
C LYS A 241 -7.54 0.37 -13.27
N ALA A 242 -6.26 0.00 -13.20
CA ALA A 242 -5.84 -1.32 -12.76
C ALA A 242 -6.27 -1.62 -11.32
N LEU A 243 -6.09 -0.66 -10.41
CA LEU A 243 -6.49 -0.79 -9.00
C LEU A 243 -8.01 -1.01 -8.87
N LEU A 244 -8.82 -0.13 -9.48
CA LEU A 244 -10.28 -0.21 -9.34
C LEU A 244 -10.87 -1.42 -10.06
N ASP A 245 -10.31 -1.82 -11.22
CA ASP A 245 -10.69 -3.04 -11.92
C ASP A 245 -10.39 -4.29 -11.09
N LEU A 246 -9.25 -4.36 -10.39
CA LEU A 246 -8.91 -5.47 -9.49
C LEU A 246 -9.87 -5.52 -8.30
N LEU A 247 -10.03 -4.41 -7.59
CA LEU A 247 -10.92 -4.35 -6.42
C LEU A 247 -12.35 -4.74 -6.77
N GLY A 248 -12.88 -4.26 -7.91
CA GLY A 248 -14.24 -4.56 -8.35
C GLY A 248 -14.47 -6.01 -8.80
N ARG A 249 -13.40 -6.79 -9.06
CA ARG A 249 -13.52 -8.22 -9.33
C ARG A 249 -13.38 -9.09 -8.09
N ALA A 250 -12.59 -8.65 -7.14
CA ALA A 250 -12.18 -9.48 -6.01
C ALA A 250 -12.95 -9.21 -4.71
N LEU A 251 -13.63 -8.07 -4.60
CA LEU A 251 -14.42 -7.64 -3.44
C LEU A 251 -15.88 -7.38 -3.81
#